data_953fe0aadb914f0aaeaab31eac4c18f9
#
_entry.id   953fe0aadb914f0aaeaab31eac4c18f9
#
_cell.length_a   1.000
_cell.length_b   1.000
_cell.length_c   1.000
_cell.angle_alpha   90.00
_cell.angle_beta   90.00
_cell.angle_gamma   90.00
#
_symmetry.space_group_name_H-M   'P 1'
#
loop_
_entity.id
_entity.type
_entity.pdbx_description
1 polymer ?
#
loop_
_entity_poly.entity_id
_entity_poly.type
_entity_poly.pdbx_seq_one_letter_code
_entity_poly.pdbx_strand_id
1 'polypeptide(L)'
;MTNKLKQREIYPATLVIHSTDNSFGFGYRKNNILESEELFIKKFENDLCQNLINDLNKFISKENLKKINKLSVSIGPANFNASRLIVVLARTISQQINCPLDSFSSFEIMAKRIASKNNIFKNKQTFWIYKKLNRKGFIAGKYEIFNKEGKKANMIIKEKN
;
A
#
# COMPACT_ATOMS: atom_id res chain seq x y z
N MET A 1 16.07 -29.15 35.47
CA MET A 1 16.16 -27.71 35.09
C MET A 1 15.78 -27.58 33.63
N THR A 2 14.55 -27.29 33.34
CA THR A 2 13.99 -27.21 31.99
C THR A 2 14.12 -25.77 31.50
N ASN A 3 15.05 -25.54 30.58
CA ASN A 3 15.22 -24.26 29.88
C ASN A 3 13.99 -24.01 29.00
N LYS A 4 13.00 -23.26 29.50
CA LYS A 4 11.96 -22.65 28.67
C LYS A 4 12.63 -21.57 27.82
N LEU A 5 13.06 -21.94 26.63
CA LEU A 5 13.32 -20.98 25.55
C LEU A 5 12.04 -20.15 25.39
N LYS A 6 12.05 -18.90 25.84
CA LYS A 6 11.05 -17.90 25.49
C LYS A 6 10.99 -17.86 23.97
N GLN A 7 9.99 -18.52 23.36
CA GLN A 7 9.60 -18.24 21.99
C GLN A 7 9.32 -16.73 21.96
N ARG A 8 10.20 -15.97 21.30
CA ARG A 8 9.90 -14.57 20.96
C ARG A 8 8.67 -14.62 20.08
N GLU A 9 7.55 -14.18 20.60
CA GLU A 9 6.35 -13.95 19.80
C GLU A 9 6.74 -12.98 18.68
N ILE A 10 6.96 -13.53 17.47
CA ILE A 10 7.24 -12.75 16.28
C ILE A 10 5.87 -12.24 15.82
N TYR A 11 5.52 -11.04 16.26
CA TYR A 11 4.32 -10.36 15.77
C TYR A 11 4.54 -10.02 14.29
N PRO A 12 3.74 -10.61 13.40
CA PRO A 12 3.88 -10.35 11.98
C PRO A 12 3.61 -8.86 11.68
N ALA A 13 4.42 -8.29 10.81
CA ALA A 13 4.29 -6.89 10.42
C ALA A 13 4.13 -6.75 8.91
N THR A 14 3.41 -5.73 8.48
CA THR A 14 3.21 -5.39 7.08
C THR A 14 3.90 -4.07 6.77
N LEU A 15 4.68 -4.04 5.68
CA LEU A 15 5.21 -2.81 5.08
C LEU A 15 4.51 -2.54 3.76
N VAL A 16 4.08 -1.30 3.55
CA VAL A 16 3.47 -0.84 2.31
C VAL A 16 4.33 0.26 1.72
N ILE A 17 4.60 0.19 0.41
CA ILE A 17 5.30 1.23 -0.35
C ILE A 17 4.37 1.74 -1.43
N HIS A 18 4.14 3.05 -1.46
CA HIS A 18 3.22 3.68 -2.39
C HIS A 18 3.85 4.90 -3.04
N SER A 19 3.55 5.14 -4.32
CA SER A 19 3.87 6.39 -5.02
C SER A 19 2.65 6.96 -5.72
N THR A 20 2.65 8.27 -5.85
CA THR A 20 1.72 9.06 -6.66
C THR A 20 2.49 9.80 -7.76
N ASP A 21 1.87 10.80 -8.39
CA ASP A 21 2.59 11.65 -9.35
C ASP A 21 3.64 12.54 -8.69
N ASN A 22 3.38 13.00 -7.47
CA ASN A 22 4.16 14.06 -6.82
C ASN A 22 4.75 13.62 -5.47
N SER A 23 4.48 12.39 -5.02
CA SER A 23 4.93 11.92 -3.71
C SER A 23 5.09 10.42 -3.65
N PHE A 24 5.85 9.98 -2.67
CA PHE A 24 5.92 8.59 -2.24
C PHE A 24 5.67 8.50 -0.73
N GLY A 25 5.40 7.30 -0.27
CA GLY A 25 5.20 7.06 1.16
C GLY A 25 5.40 5.62 1.54
N PHE A 26 5.64 5.43 2.83
CA PHE A 26 5.74 4.14 3.49
C PHE A 26 4.65 4.04 4.54
N GLY A 27 4.09 2.85 4.69
CA GLY A 27 3.19 2.50 5.78
C GLY A 27 3.70 1.25 6.48
N TYR A 28 3.80 1.28 7.80
CA TYR A 28 4.21 0.14 8.61
C TYR A 28 3.15 -0.16 9.66
N ARG A 29 2.76 -1.43 9.77
CA ARG A 29 1.76 -1.88 10.74
C ARG A 29 2.19 -3.20 11.37
N LYS A 30 2.14 -3.27 12.70
CA LYS A 30 2.23 -4.52 13.47
C LYS A 30 0.84 -5.14 13.57
N ASN A 31 0.68 -6.39 13.14
CA ASN A 31 -0.66 -7.00 13.01
C ASN A 31 -1.39 -7.26 14.35
N ASN A 32 -0.68 -7.24 15.48
CA ASN A 32 -1.26 -7.55 16.80
C ASN A 32 -1.63 -6.32 17.64
N ILE A 33 -1.38 -5.10 17.14
CA ILE A 33 -1.65 -3.86 17.89
C ILE A 33 -2.55 -3.00 17.01
N LEU A 34 -3.80 -2.82 17.42
CA LEU A 34 -4.81 -2.07 16.68
C LEU A 34 -4.44 -0.59 16.41
N GLU A 35 -3.46 -0.06 17.13
CA GLU A 35 -3.09 1.37 17.11
C GLU A 35 -1.66 1.66 16.61
N SER A 36 -0.90 0.67 16.13
CA SER A 36 0.48 0.90 15.70
C SER A 36 0.62 1.01 14.19
N GLU A 37 -0.02 2.02 13.60
CA GLU A 37 0.22 2.39 12.21
C GLU A 37 1.17 3.57 12.14
N GLU A 38 2.31 3.38 11.50
CA GLU A 38 3.27 4.44 11.21
C GLU A 38 3.18 4.78 9.73
N LEU A 39 3.09 6.08 9.41
CA LEU A 39 3.00 6.59 8.05
C LEU A 39 4.08 7.62 7.80
N PHE A 40 4.75 7.50 6.68
CA PHE A 40 5.67 8.49 6.15
C PHE A 40 5.25 8.89 4.74
N ILE A 41 5.14 10.19 4.47
CA ILE A 41 4.81 10.72 3.14
C ILE A 41 5.75 11.88 2.83
N LYS A 42 6.36 11.83 1.66
CA LYS A 42 7.26 12.89 1.17
C LYS A 42 6.93 13.26 -0.27
N LYS A 43 6.94 14.55 -0.58
CA LYS A 43 6.87 15.03 -1.97
C LYS A 43 8.18 14.71 -2.70
N PHE A 44 8.09 14.49 -4.00
CA PHE A 44 9.28 14.33 -4.82
C PHE A 44 10.09 15.63 -4.85
N GLU A 45 11.35 15.51 -4.53
CA GLU A 45 12.41 16.47 -4.77
C GLU A 45 13.32 15.90 -5.88
N ASN A 46 14.25 16.67 -6.37
CA ASN A 46 15.01 16.39 -7.59
C ASN A 46 15.79 15.05 -7.60
N ASP A 47 16.05 14.41 -6.44
CA ASP A 47 16.79 13.14 -6.33
C ASP A 47 15.99 12.04 -5.66
N LEU A 48 14.96 11.53 -6.34
CA LEU A 48 14.11 10.45 -5.83
C LEU A 48 14.90 9.20 -5.44
N CYS A 49 15.89 8.79 -6.25
CA CYS A 49 16.61 7.54 -6.06
C CYS A 49 17.43 7.51 -4.76
N GLN A 50 18.18 8.58 -4.49
CA GLN A 50 19.02 8.66 -3.29
C GLN A 50 18.17 8.84 -2.03
N ASN A 51 17.12 9.64 -2.12
CA ASN A 51 16.26 9.94 -0.98
C ASN A 51 15.41 8.75 -0.57
N LEU A 52 14.91 7.93 -1.50
CA LEU A 52 14.00 6.82 -1.21
C LEU A 52 14.59 5.79 -0.22
N ILE A 53 15.84 5.37 -0.46
CA ILE A 53 16.52 4.39 0.42
C ILE A 53 16.87 5.01 1.77
N ASN A 54 17.35 6.25 1.77
CA ASN A 54 17.69 6.96 3.00
C ASN A 54 16.46 7.20 3.87
N ASP A 55 15.34 7.60 3.26
CA ASP A 55 14.08 7.85 3.95
C ASP A 55 13.48 6.54 4.48
N LEU A 56 13.59 5.43 3.73
CA LEU A 56 13.16 4.12 4.22
C LEU A 56 14.00 3.68 5.43
N ASN A 57 15.32 3.86 5.40
CA ASN A 57 16.21 3.50 6.52
C ASN A 57 15.95 4.36 7.78
N LYS A 58 15.48 5.61 7.60
CA LYS A 58 15.03 6.46 8.71
C LYS A 58 13.67 6.05 9.24
N PHE A 59 12.78 5.60 8.34
CA PHE A 59 11.41 5.23 8.69
C PHE A 59 11.33 3.90 9.43
N ILE A 60 12.11 2.90 9.00
CA ILE A 60 12.07 1.57 9.60
C ILE A 60 13.45 1.09 9.99
N SER A 61 13.61 0.62 11.23
CA SER A 61 14.87 0.03 11.69
C SER A 61 15.14 -1.32 11.01
N LYS A 62 16.41 -1.69 10.89
CA LYS A 62 16.83 -3.00 10.34
C LYS A 62 16.19 -4.17 11.09
N GLU A 63 15.97 -4.03 12.40
CA GLU A 63 15.33 -5.06 13.22
C GLU A 63 13.85 -5.23 12.89
N ASN A 64 13.14 -4.11 12.69
CA ASN A 64 11.73 -4.13 12.29
C ASN A 64 11.56 -4.60 10.85
N LEU A 65 12.49 -4.26 9.97
CA LEU A 65 12.49 -4.75 8.59
C LEU A 65 12.55 -6.29 8.52
N LYS A 66 13.36 -6.93 9.38
CA LYS A 66 13.44 -8.40 9.47
C LYS A 66 12.17 -9.06 10.05
N LYS A 67 11.29 -8.31 10.70
CA LYS A 67 10.03 -8.82 11.25
C LYS A 67 8.86 -8.71 10.27
N ILE A 68 9.09 -8.12 9.11
CA ILE A 68 8.07 -8.01 8.06
C ILE A 68 7.81 -9.40 7.48
N ASN A 69 6.54 -9.80 7.50
CA ASN A 69 6.06 -11.03 6.90
C ASN A 69 5.18 -10.79 5.66
N LYS A 70 4.87 -9.54 5.36
CA LYS A 70 4.13 -9.13 4.17
C LYS A 70 4.62 -7.76 3.69
N LEU A 71 4.98 -7.68 2.41
CA LEU A 71 5.32 -6.45 1.73
C LEU A 71 4.29 -6.19 0.63
N SER A 72 3.82 -4.95 0.53
CA SER A 72 2.86 -4.55 -0.50
C SER A 72 3.35 -3.30 -1.22
N VAL A 73 3.21 -3.26 -2.55
CA VAL A 73 3.67 -2.13 -3.36
C VAL A 73 2.61 -1.67 -4.34
N SER A 74 2.45 -0.35 -4.51
CA SER A 74 1.57 0.18 -5.55
C SER A 74 2.20 0.04 -6.94
N ILE A 75 1.39 -0.39 -7.90
CA ILE A 75 1.78 -0.51 -9.32
C ILE A 75 1.23 0.62 -10.19
N GLY A 76 0.68 1.67 -9.58
CA GLY A 76 0.11 2.82 -10.27
C GLY A 76 -1.42 2.74 -10.42
N PRO A 77 -1.99 3.66 -11.21
CA PRO A 77 -1.31 4.68 -12.01
C PRO A 77 -0.67 5.81 -11.17
N ALA A 78 0.59 6.10 -11.46
CA ALA A 78 1.38 7.13 -10.80
C ALA A 78 2.48 7.65 -11.76
N ASN A 79 3.41 8.47 -11.27
CA ASN A 79 4.61 8.82 -12.03
C ASN A 79 5.37 7.56 -12.45
N PHE A 80 5.69 7.44 -13.74
CA PHE A 80 6.27 6.21 -14.30
C PHE A 80 7.62 5.84 -13.66
N ASN A 81 8.52 6.80 -13.53
CA ASN A 81 9.84 6.56 -12.95
C ASN A 81 9.75 6.20 -11.46
N ALA A 82 8.89 6.91 -10.71
CA ALA A 82 8.66 6.63 -9.31
C ALA A 82 8.05 5.24 -9.09
N SER A 83 7.05 4.85 -9.89
CA SER A 83 6.42 3.53 -9.80
C SER A 83 7.41 2.40 -10.06
N ARG A 84 8.27 2.54 -11.07
CA ARG A 84 9.32 1.54 -11.34
C ARG A 84 10.29 1.42 -10.19
N LEU A 85 10.74 2.55 -9.65
CA LEU A 85 11.71 2.58 -8.58
C LEU A 85 11.21 1.91 -7.31
N ILE A 86 9.97 2.23 -6.87
CA ILE A 86 9.40 1.60 -5.69
C ILE A 86 9.14 0.10 -5.88
N VAL A 87 8.78 -0.34 -7.09
CA VAL A 87 8.61 -1.76 -7.40
C VAL A 87 9.94 -2.49 -7.33
N VAL A 88 11.02 -1.93 -7.89
CA VAL A 88 12.37 -2.50 -7.80
C VAL A 88 12.81 -2.58 -6.33
N LEU A 89 12.65 -1.51 -5.56
CA LEU A 89 12.95 -1.49 -4.13
C LEU A 89 12.18 -2.57 -3.36
N ALA A 90 10.86 -2.66 -3.57
CA ALA A 90 10.02 -3.65 -2.92
C ALA A 90 10.45 -5.09 -3.25
N ARG A 91 10.77 -5.38 -4.51
CA ARG A 91 11.28 -6.70 -4.94
C ARG A 91 12.60 -7.02 -4.26
N THR A 92 13.54 -6.09 -4.23
CA THR A 92 14.84 -6.29 -3.57
C THR A 92 14.67 -6.59 -2.08
N ILE A 93 13.84 -5.81 -1.38
CA ILE A 93 13.54 -6.05 0.04
C ILE A 93 12.90 -7.42 0.23
N SER A 94 11.85 -7.74 -0.54
CA SER A 94 11.14 -9.02 -0.47
C SER A 94 12.09 -10.21 -0.62
N GLN A 95 13.02 -10.13 -1.58
CA GLN A 95 14.02 -11.17 -1.79
C GLN A 95 15.02 -11.27 -0.62
N GLN A 96 15.49 -10.14 -0.10
CA GLN A 96 16.48 -10.12 0.98
C GLN A 96 15.94 -10.66 2.31
N ILE A 97 14.68 -10.37 2.64
CA ILE A 97 14.05 -10.83 3.89
C ILE A 97 13.18 -12.07 3.69
N ASN A 98 13.11 -12.61 2.48
CA ASN A 98 12.32 -13.78 2.10
C ASN A 98 10.84 -13.66 2.53
N CYS A 99 10.20 -12.53 2.20
CA CYS A 99 8.77 -12.30 2.50
C CYS A 99 7.93 -12.19 1.22
N PRO A 100 6.64 -12.59 1.26
CA PRO A 100 5.71 -12.40 0.16
C PRO A 100 5.59 -10.93 -0.25
N LEU A 101 5.55 -10.70 -1.57
CA LEU A 101 5.31 -9.38 -2.16
C LEU A 101 3.97 -9.36 -2.87
N ASP A 102 3.05 -8.53 -2.38
CA ASP A 102 1.78 -8.22 -3.04
C ASP A 102 1.86 -6.90 -3.80
N SER A 103 1.04 -6.77 -4.82
CA SER A 103 0.85 -5.51 -5.54
C SER A 103 -0.61 -5.07 -5.49
N PHE A 104 -0.82 -3.76 -5.58
CA PHE A 104 -2.16 -3.18 -5.64
C PHE A 104 -2.21 -1.96 -6.55
N SER A 105 -3.40 -1.72 -7.13
CA SER A 105 -3.65 -0.51 -7.93
C SER A 105 -3.90 0.70 -7.02
N SER A 106 -3.32 1.84 -7.37
CA SER A 106 -3.64 3.12 -6.70
C SER A 106 -5.12 3.46 -6.83
N PHE A 107 -5.75 3.12 -7.94
CA PHE A 107 -7.18 3.32 -8.14
C PHE A 107 -8.03 2.42 -7.24
N GLU A 108 -7.61 1.19 -6.99
CA GLU A 108 -8.30 0.28 -6.08
C GLU A 108 -8.33 0.84 -4.65
N ILE A 109 -7.20 1.36 -4.16
CA ILE A 109 -7.13 2.00 -2.84
C ILE A 109 -8.02 3.24 -2.79
N MET A 110 -7.99 4.08 -3.84
CA MET A 110 -8.88 5.25 -3.95
C MET A 110 -10.34 4.83 -3.94
N ALA A 111 -10.71 3.79 -4.70
CA ALA A 111 -12.08 3.29 -4.77
C ALA A 111 -12.55 2.80 -3.39
N LYS A 112 -11.74 2.02 -2.69
CA LYS A 112 -12.03 1.56 -1.31
C LYS A 112 -12.22 2.74 -0.35
N ARG A 113 -11.37 3.76 -0.45
CA ARG A 113 -11.47 4.96 0.40
C ARG A 113 -12.72 5.79 0.10
N ILE A 114 -13.07 5.99 -1.17
CA ILE A 114 -14.27 6.70 -1.59
C ILE A 114 -15.51 5.97 -1.07
N ALA A 115 -15.57 4.66 -1.28
CA ALA A 115 -16.68 3.83 -0.84
C ALA A 115 -16.85 3.81 0.69
N SER A 116 -15.75 3.81 1.45
CA SER A 116 -15.79 3.79 2.92
C SER A 116 -16.17 5.14 3.56
N LYS A 117 -15.82 6.26 2.91
CA LYS A 117 -16.06 7.60 3.47
C LYS A 117 -17.44 8.17 3.14
N ASN A 118 -18.01 7.78 2.03
CA ASN A 118 -19.25 8.35 1.53
C ASN A 118 -20.41 7.38 1.78
N ASN A 119 -21.23 7.65 2.80
CA ASN A 119 -22.51 6.98 3.03
C ASN A 119 -23.53 7.20 1.87
N ILE A 120 -23.11 7.90 0.81
CA ILE A 120 -23.94 8.31 -0.33
C ILE A 120 -24.10 7.17 -1.32
N PHE A 121 -23.18 6.22 -1.36
CA PHE A 121 -23.23 5.15 -2.36
C PHE A 121 -24.17 4.03 -1.95
N LYS A 122 -25.13 3.75 -2.83
CA LYS A 122 -26.06 2.62 -2.71
C LYS A 122 -25.38 1.34 -3.18
N ASN A 123 -25.87 0.20 -2.69
CA ASN A 123 -25.48 -1.11 -3.19
C ASN A 123 -25.65 -1.22 -4.72
N LYS A 124 -24.69 -1.85 -5.39
CA LYS A 124 -24.62 -1.99 -6.85
C LYS A 124 -24.43 -0.68 -7.63
N GLN A 125 -24.03 0.40 -6.96
CA GLN A 125 -23.70 1.63 -7.65
C GLN A 125 -22.31 1.55 -8.28
N THR A 126 -22.19 2.03 -9.53
CA THR A 126 -20.91 2.09 -10.25
C THR A 126 -20.40 3.51 -10.30
N PHE A 127 -19.05 3.66 -10.25
CA PHE A 127 -18.38 4.93 -10.44
C PHE A 127 -17.04 4.73 -11.16
N TRP A 128 -16.51 5.82 -11.69
CA TRP A 128 -15.25 5.82 -12.41
C TRP A 128 -14.20 6.60 -11.64
N ILE A 129 -12.99 6.08 -11.62
CA ILE A 129 -11.80 6.82 -11.23
C ILE A 129 -10.94 6.96 -12.46
N TYR A 130 -10.54 8.17 -12.78
CA TYR A 130 -9.70 8.43 -13.95
C TYR A 130 -8.53 9.34 -13.62
N LYS A 131 -7.47 9.21 -14.41
CA LYS A 131 -6.27 10.05 -14.39
C LYS A 131 -5.97 10.54 -15.79
N LYS A 132 -5.82 11.85 -15.96
CA LYS A 132 -5.40 12.45 -17.22
C LYS A 132 -3.89 12.21 -17.43
N LEU A 133 -3.53 11.74 -18.61
CA LEU A 133 -2.15 11.52 -19.05
C LEU A 133 -1.78 12.60 -20.06
N ASN A 134 -1.32 13.76 -19.62
CA ASN A 134 -0.89 14.85 -20.48
C ASN A 134 -1.45 14.78 -21.93
N ARG A 135 -0.60 14.41 -22.92
CA ARG A 135 -0.99 14.30 -24.34
C ARG A 135 -1.53 12.93 -24.76
N LYS A 136 -1.57 11.94 -23.85
CA LYS A 136 -1.89 10.53 -24.17
C LYS A 136 -3.31 10.09 -23.79
N GLY A 137 -4.19 11.04 -23.41
CA GLY A 137 -5.58 10.68 -23.03
C GLY A 137 -5.75 10.43 -21.54
N PHE A 138 -6.54 9.41 -21.19
CA PHE A 138 -6.90 9.06 -19.81
C PHE A 138 -6.64 7.59 -19.53
N ILE A 139 -6.26 7.28 -18.30
CA ILE A 139 -6.41 5.95 -17.72
C ILE A 139 -7.63 5.99 -16.81
N ALA A 140 -8.52 5.03 -16.93
CA ALA A 140 -9.73 4.96 -16.11
C ALA A 140 -9.97 3.55 -15.59
N GLY A 141 -10.51 3.45 -14.37
CA GLY A 141 -11.02 2.22 -13.78
C GLY A 141 -12.48 2.38 -13.40
N LYS A 142 -13.32 1.40 -13.72
CA LYS A 142 -14.72 1.33 -13.35
C LYS A 142 -14.89 0.43 -12.14
N TYR A 143 -15.54 0.92 -11.11
CA TYR A 143 -15.71 0.21 -9.84
C TYR A 143 -17.19 0.10 -9.48
N GLU A 144 -17.57 -1.02 -8.88
CA GLU A 144 -18.91 -1.27 -8.39
C GLU A 144 -18.86 -1.58 -6.90
N ILE A 145 -19.80 -1.04 -6.16
CA ILE A 145 -19.90 -1.20 -4.71
C ILE A 145 -20.87 -2.35 -4.41
N PHE A 146 -20.38 -3.31 -3.63
CA PHE A 146 -21.19 -4.40 -3.09
C PHE A 146 -21.22 -4.31 -1.57
N ASN A 147 -22.42 -4.14 -1.01
CA ASN A 147 -22.61 -4.26 0.42
C ASN A 147 -22.85 -5.74 0.76
N LYS A 148 -21.96 -6.35 1.56
CA LYS A 148 -22.29 -7.62 2.20
C LYS A 148 -23.35 -7.35 3.27
N GLU A 149 -24.47 -8.05 3.16
CA GLU A 149 -25.58 -7.97 4.12
C GLU A 149 -25.09 -8.05 5.56
N GLY A 150 -25.50 -7.09 6.39
CA GLY A 150 -25.39 -7.12 7.84
C GLY A 150 -24.14 -6.49 8.48
N LYS A 151 -23.12 -6.02 7.76
CA LYS A 151 -21.97 -5.31 8.36
C LYS A 151 -21.59 -4.07 7.55
N LYS A 152 -21.71 -2.89 8.15
CA LYS A 152 -21.33 -1.59 7.56
C LYS A 152 -19.86 -1.48 7.09
N ALA A 153 -19.02 -2.48 7.33
CA ALA A 153 -17.58 -2.41 7.15
C ALA A 153 -17.02 -3.22 5.96
N ASN A 154 -17.83 -3.96 5.20
CA ASN A 154 -17.33 -4.84 4.14
C ASN A 154 -17.87 -4.45 2.77
N MET A 155 -17.50 -3.25 2.29
CA MET A 155 -17.68 -2.91 0.89
C MET A 155 -16.64 -3.67 0.05
N ILE A 156 -17.11 -4.54 -0.83
CA ILE A 156 -16.29 -5.18 -1.85
C ILE A 156 -16.37 -4.32 -3.10
N ILE A 157 -15.22 -3.92 -3.60
CA ILE A 157 -15.09 -3.19 -4.85
C ILE A 157 -14.56 -4.17 -5.89
N LYS A 158 -15.26 -4.29 -7.00
CA LYS A 158 -14.80 -5.05 -8.15
C LYS A 158 -14.50 -4.08 -9.28
N GLU A 159 -13.32 -4.26 -9.87
CA GLU A 159 -13.01 -3.65 -11.15
C GLU A 159 -13.89 -4.34 -12.22
N LYS A 160 -14.59 -3.54 -12.99
CA LYS A 160 -15.32 -4.04 -14.17
C LYS A 160 -14.50 -3.69 -15.41
N ASN A 161 -14.11 -4.72 -16.15
CA ASN A 161 -13.56 -4.61 -17.50
C ASN A 161 -14.58 -4.04 -18.48
#